data_e50950f98a63731d781a24471b4221e1
#
_entry.id   e50950f98a63731d781a24471b4221e1
#
_cell.length_a   1.000
_cell.length_b   1.000
_cell.length_c   1.000
_cell.angle_alpha   90.00
_cell.angle_beta   90.00
_cell.angle_gamma   90.00
#
_symmetry.space_group_name_H-M   'P 1'
#
loop_
_entity.id
_entity.type
_entity.pdbx_description
1 polymer ?
#
loop_
_entity_poly.entity_id
_entity_poly.type
_entity_poly.pdbx_seq_one_letter_code
_entity_poly.pdbx_strand_id
1 'polypeptide(L)'
;ILSFLEKGEPMGVLSDAGCPAVGDPGSRAVEIAHKKNLEVIPLAGPNSMIMAIMASGFNGQNFAFNGYLPVKNGERESKLKQLENRMYKENQTQLFIETPYRNEKMLEAILRICRPETKLCVAAGITTEKQFIKTKTIVQWKKTPKPELSKIPAMFLIYK
;
A
#
# COMPACT_ATOMS: atom_id res chain seq x y z
N ILE A 1 -10.59 7.81 26.37
CA ILE A 1 -10.18 8.54 25.15
C ILE A 1 -10.90 9.90 25.06
N LEU A 2 -12.19 9.98 25.46
CA LEU A 2 -13.00 11.21 25.28
C LEU A 2 -12.92 12.21 26.43
N SER A 3 -12.46 11.80 27.61
CA SER A 3 -12.48 12.66 28.81
C SER A 3 -11.63 13.94 28.69
N PHE A 4 -10.58 13.94 27.87
CA PHE A 4 -9.76 15.12 27.60
C PHE A 4 -10.47 16.08 26.64
N LEU A 5 -11.05 15.56 25.56
CA LEU A 5 -11.77 16.35 24.58
C LEU A 5 -13.01 17.05 25.20
N GLU A 6 -13.67 16.42 26.16
CA GLU A 6 -14.81 16.99 26.89
C GLU A 6 -14.40 18.15 27.81
N LYS A 7 -13.13 18.25 28.16
CA LYS A 7 -12.55 19.39 28.93
C LYS A 7 -11.98 20.49 28.02
N GLY A 8 -12.10 20.33 26.68
CA GLY A 8 -11.52 21.29 25.73
C GLY A 8 -10.01 21.13 25.53
N GLU A 9 -9.43 20.00 25.96
CA GLU A 9 -8.01 19.71 25.78
C GLU A 9 -7.78 19.04 24.40
N PRO A 10 -6.71 19.39 23.67
CA PRO A 10 -6.40 18.77 22.39
C PRO A 10 -5.93 17.33 22.58
N MET A 11 -6.27 16.46 21.62
CA MET A 11 -5.83 15.06 21.57
C MET A 11 -5.11 14.77 20.26
N GLY A 12 -3.91 14.23 20.32
CA GLY A 12 -3.17 13.74 19.16
C GLY A 12 -3.37 12.23 18.92
N VAL A 13 -3.50 11.83 17.66
CA VAL A 13 -3.43 10.43 17.23
C VAL A 13 -2.10 10.22 16.50
N LEU A 14 -1.30 9.28 16.97
CA LEU A 14 0.02 8.98 16.44
C LEU A 14 0.04 7.57 15.83
N SER A 15 0.91 7.37 14.85
CA SER A 15 1.22 6.09 14.24
C SER A 15 2.72 5.81 14.37
N ASP A 16 3.11 4.56 14.51
CA ASP A 16 4.52 4.14 14.53
C ASP A 16 5.18 4.36 13.16
N ALA A 17 4.40 4.29 12.08
CA ALA A 17 4.90 4.49 10.72
C ALA A 17 3.78 5.01 9.79
N GLY A 18 4.06 6.09 9.07
CA GLY A 18 3.12 6.68 8.12
C GLY A 18 2.09 7.59 8.78
N CYS A 19 0.92 7.71 8.14
CA CYS A 19 -0.15 8.59 8.59
C CYS A 19 -1.18 7.81 9.43
N PRO A 20 -1.58 8.28 10.61
CA PRO A 20 -2.66 7.68 11.40
C PRO A 20 -3.92 7.51 10.59
N ALA A 21 -4.67 6.44 10.85
CA ALA A 21 -5.92 6.07 10.17
C ALA A 21 -5.78 5.68 8.68
N VAL A 22 -4.58 5.69 8.12
CA VAL A 22 -4.33 5.32 6.72
C VAL A 22 -3.53 4.00 6.65
N GLY A 23 -4.25 2.87 6.53
CA GLY A 23 -3.66 1.54 6.67
C GLY A 23 -3.25 1.21 8.11
N ASP A 24 -3.73 1.98 9.07
CA ASP A 24 -3.36 1.98 10.48
C ASP A 24 -4.58 2.30 11.35
N PRO A 25 -4.60 1.96 12.65
CA PRO A 25 -5.64 2.40 13.58
C PRO A 25 -5.74 3.93 13.69
N GLY A 26 -6.94 4.42 14.04
CA GLY A 26 -7.16 5.86 14.29
C GLY A 26 -8.50 6.40 13.77
N SER A 27 -9.05 5.81 12.72
CA SER A 27 -10.32 6.23 12.11
C SER A 27 -11.47 6.35 13.12
N ARG A 28 -11.50 5.48 14.14
CA ARG A 28 -12.53 5.52 15.19
C ARG A 28 -12.46 6.79 16.04
N ALA A 29 -11.27 7.28 16.34
CA ALA A 29 -11.10 8.54 17.10
C ALA A 29 -11.64 9.74 16.28
N VAL A 30 -11.32 9.76 14.98
CA VAL A 30 -11.80 10.79 14.06
C VAL A 30 -13.32 10.71 13.89
N GLU A 31 -13.90 9.51 13.75
CA GLU A 31 -15.35 9.33 13.69
C GLU A 31 -16.07 9.89 14.92
N ILE A 32 -15.50 9.67 16.11
CA ILE A 32 -16.05 10.19 17.36
C ILE A 32 -15.94 11.70 17.43
N ALA A 33 -14.82 12.30 16.99
CA ALA A 33 -14.65 13.74 16.93
C ALA A 33 -15.73 14.39 16.07
N HIS A 34 -15.98 13.86 14.87
CA HIS A 34 -17.05 14.34 13.99
C HIS A 34 -18.45 14.19 14.60
N LYS A 35 -18.75 13.07 15.27
CA LYS A 35 -20.04 12.87 15.96
C LYS A 35 -20.26 13.89 17.09
N LYS A 36 -19.19 14.38 17.68
CA LYS A 36 -19.24 15.41 18.75
C LYS A 36 -19.03 16.83 18.22
N ASN A 37 -19.00 17.01 16.90
CA ASN A 37 -18.75 18.30 16.25
C ASN A 37 -17.45 18.98 16.73
N LEU A 38 -16.40 18.17 16.97
CA LEU A 38 -15.06 18.64 17.31
C LEU A 38 -14.22 18.84 16.06
N GLU A 39 -13.35 19.84 16.09
CA GLU A 39 -12.42 20.09 15.00
C GLU A 39 -11.41 18.95 14.85
N VAL A 40 -11.14 18.57 13.59
CA VAL A 40 -10.13 17.56 13.23
C VAL A 40 -9.09 18.22 12.33
N ILE A 41 -7.85 18.25 12.80
CA ILE A 41 -6.72 18.86 12.08
C ILE A 41 -5.80 17.77 11.56
N PRO A 42 -5.78 17.48 10.24
CA PRO A 42 -4.79 16.56 9.67
C PRO A 42 -3.42 17.23 9.59
N LEU A 43 -2.41 16.54 10.10
CA LEU A 43 -1.02 17.00 10.00
C LEU A 43 -0.34 16.25 8.85
N ALA A 44 0.34 16.99 7.97
CA ALA A 44 1.08 16.41 6.87
C ALA A 44 2.29 15.60 7.40
N GLY A 45 2.48 14.41 6.81
CA GLY A 45 3.58 13.53 7.17
C GLY A 45 3.95 12.59 6.03
N PRO A 46 5.07 11.85 6.16
CA PRO A 46 5.47 10.87 5.17
C PRO A 46 4.44 9.74 5.09
N ASN A 47 4.13 9.31 3.86
CA ASN A 47 3.20 8.23 3.60
C ASN A 47 3.76 7.32 2.51
N SER A 48 4.05 6.06 2.84
CA SER A 48 4.67 5.10 1.93
C SER A 48 3.82 4.81 0.68
N MET A 49 2.49 4.87 0.79
CA MET A 49 1.60 4.65 -0.35
C MET A 49 1.74 5.78 -1.38
N ILE A 50 1.73 7.03 -0.91
CA ILE A 50 1.91 8.20 -1.77
C ILE A 50 3.32 8.21 -2.37
N MET A 51 4.34 7.92 -1.57
CA MET A 51 5.73 7.87 -2.04
C MET A 51 5.92 6.75 -3.07
N ALA A 52 5.30 5.59 -2.89
CA ALA A 52 5.34 4.50 -3.84
C ALA A 52 4.68 4.87 -5.17
N ILE A 53 3.48 5.50 -5.15
CA ILE A 53 2.81 5.92 -6.39
C ILE A 53 3.62 7.01 -7.12
N MET A 54 4.18 7.98 -6.40
CA MET A 54 5.06 9.03 -6.97
C MET A 54 6.25 8.42 -7.71
N ALA A 55 6.86 7.38 -7.16
CA ALA A 55 8.07 6.75 -7.71
C ALA A 55 7.79 5.62 -8.70
N SER A 56 6.55 5.19 -8.86
CA SER A 56 6.18 4.04 -9.70
C SER A 56 6.16 4.36 -11.20
N GLY A 57 5.86 5.61 -11.59
CA GLY A 57 5.54 6.00 -12.96
C GLY A 57 4.14 5.58 -13.42
N PHE A 58 3.24 5.24 -12.49
CA PHE A 58 1.87 4.82 -12.76
C PHE A 58 0.86 5.97 -12.63
N ASN A 59 -0.41 5.69 -12.94
CA ASN A 59 -1.46 6.68 -12.84
C ASN A 59 -1.72 7.07 -11.37
N GLY A 60 -1.33 8.27 -10.99
CA GLY A 60 -1.56 8.84 -9.67
C GLY A 60 -2.88 9.60 -9.50
N GLN A 61 -3.67 9.77 -10.59
CA GLN A 61 -4.99 10.40 -10.51
C GLN A 61 -6.11 9.40 -10.17
N ASN A 62 -5.88 8.13 -10.49
CA ASN A 62 -6.82 7.06 -10.20
C ASN A 62 -6.06 5.85 -9.66
N PHE A 63 -6.07 5.66 -8.35
CA PHE A 63 -5.41 4.56 -7.69
C PHE A 63 -6.21 4.06 -6.48
N ALA A 64 -6.03 2.80 -6.13
CA ALA A 64 -6.68 2.18 -4.99
C ALA A 64 -5.67 1.44 -4.11
N PHE A 65 -5.70 1.69 -2.82
CA PHE A 65 -4.99 0.91 -1.83
C PHE A 65 -5.88 -0.25 -1.35
N ASN A 66 -5.39 -1.45 -1.49
CA ASN A 66 -6.12 -2.69 -1.21
C ASN A 66 -5.67 -3.39 0.10
N GLY A 67 -4.80 -2.75 0.89
CA GLY A 67 -4.29 -3.32 2.14
C GLY A 67 -3.50 -4.61 1.93
N TYR A 68 -3.67 -5.54 2.86
CA TYR A 68 -3.09 -6.89 2.77
C TYR A 68 -3.97 -7.79 1.89
N LEU A 69 -3.33 -8.57 1.02
CA LEU A 69 -4.04 -9.59 0.24
C LEU A 69 -4.18 -10.89 1.07
N PRO A 70 -5.11 -11.77 0.69
CA PRO A 70 -5.34 -13.02 1.42
C PRO A 70 -4.07 -13.88 1.56
N VAL A 71 -3.90 -14.50 2.71
CA VAL A 71 -2.73 -15.35 3.01
C VAL A 71 -2.78 -16.67 2.26
N LYS A 72 -3.99 -17.26 2.11
CA LYS A 72 -4.19 -18.52 1.40
C LYS A 72 -3.94 -18.34 -0.10
N ASN A 73 -3.15 -19.25 -0.69
CA ASN A 73 -2.70 -19.15 -2.07
C ASN A 73 -3.85 -18.94 -3.07
N GLY A 74 -4.88 -19.80 -3.05
CA GLY A 74 -5.99 -19.71 -4.00
C GLY A 74 -6.78 -18.41 -3.89
N GLU A 75 -7.03 -17.94 -2.67
CA GLU A 75 -7.73 -16.67 -2.43
C GLU A 75 -6.89 -15.49 -2.89
N ARG A 76 -5.57 -15.51 -2.62
CA ARG A 76 -4.62 -14.49 -3.06
C ARG A 76 -4.54 -14.41 -4.58
N GLU A 77 -4.46 -15.55 -5.26
CA GLU A 77 -4.43 -15.62 -6.72
C GLU A 77 -5.72 -15.09 -7.35
N SER A 78 -6.87 -15.46 -6.79
CA SER A 78 -8.17 -14.92 -7.19
C SER A 78 -8.23 -13.41 -7.01
N LYS A 79 -7.74 -12.90 -5.87
CA LYS A 79 -7.69 -11.46 -5.60
C LYS A 79 -6.76 -10.72 -6.56
N LEU A 80 -5.59 -11.27 -6.86
CA LEU A 80 -4.65 -10.68 -7.83
C LEU A 80 -5.29 -10.56 -9.22
N LYS A 81 -5.97 -11.62 -9.71
CA LYS A 81 -6.72 -11.57 -10.97
C LYS A 81 -7.81 -10.51 -10.96
N GLN A 82 -8.55 -10.41 -9.85
CA GLN A 82 -9.59 -9.38 -9.68
C GLN A 82 -9.00 -7.98 -9.77
N LEU A 83 -7.89 -7.71 -9.06
CA LEU A 83 -7.23 -6.41 -9.07
C LEU A 83 -6.67 -6.06 -10.45
N GLU A 84 -6.04 -7.02 -11.13
CA GLU A 84 -5.56 -6.82 -12.49
C GLU A 84 -6.69 -6.51 -13.46
N ASN A 85 -7.80 -7.24 -13.42
CA ASN A 85 -8.96 -6.96 -14.26
C ASN A 85 -9.55 -5.58 -13.98
N ARG A 86 -9.64 -5.19 -12.71
CA ARG A 86 -10.09 -3.86 -12.31
C ARG A 86 -9.16 -2.77 -12.84
N MET A 87 -7.86 -2.97 -12.73
CA MET A 87 -6.84 -2.07 -13.25
C MET A 87 -7.05 -1.78 -14.75
N TYR A 88 -7.23 -2.83 -15.57
CA TYR A 88 -7.47 -2.66 -16.99
C TYR A 88 -8.81 -1.97 -17.30
N LYS A 89 -9.88 -2.39 -16.61
CA LYS A 89 -11.25 -1.87 -16.83
C LYS A 89 -11.38 -0.41 -16.42
N GLU A 90 -10.83 -0.04 -15.26
CA GLU A 90 -11.05 1.27 -14.65
C GLU A 90 -9.87 2.23 -14.87
N ASN A 91 -8.81 1.79 -15.55
CA ASN A 91 -7.56 2.55 -15.70
C ASN A 91 -7.00 3.01 -14.34
N GLN A 92 -7.02 2.11 -13.35
CA GLN A 92 -6.74 2.40 -11.95
C GLN A 92 -5.49 1.64 -11.47
N THR A 93 -4.49 2.35 -10.94
CA THR A 93 -3.35 1.72 -10.27
C THR A 93 -3.81 0.98 -9.03
N GLN A 94 -3.41 -0.28 -8.88
CA GLN A 94 -3.71 -1.08 -7.70
C GLN A 94 -2.49 -1.18 -6.80
N LEU A 95 -2.60 -0.68 -5.57
CA LEU A 95 -1.56 -0.76 -4.53
C LEU A 95 -1.96 -1.77 -3.47
N PHE A 96 -1.02 -2.56 -2.99
CA PHE A 96 -1.21 -3.47 -1.86
C PHE A 96 0.11 -3.74 -1.15
N ILE A 97 0.01 -4.22 0.07
CA ILE A 97 1.16 -4.51 0.94
C ILE A 97 1.14 -5.97 1.38
N GLU A 98 2.30 -6.41 1.86
CA GLU A 98 2.45 -7.70 2.52
C GLU A 98 3.35 -7.54 3.74
N THR A 99 3.29 -8.50 4.66
CA THR A 99 4.23 -8.56 5.76
C THR A 99 5.65 -8.85 5.24
N PRO A 100 6.70 -8.28 5.84
CA PRO A 100 8.07 -8.41 5.34
C PRO A 100 8.52 -9.86 5.10
N TYR A 101 8.05 -10.81 5.92
CA TYR A 101 8.39 -12.23 5.80
C TYR A 101 7.70 -12.97 4.63
N ARG A 102 6.68 -12.36 4.01
CA ARG A 102 5.93 -12.95 2.90
C ARG A 102 6.09 -12.19 1.59
N ASN A 103 6.89 -11.14 1.55
CA ASN A 103 7.11 -10.33 0.36
C ASN A 103 7.59 -11.14 -0.85
N GLU A 104 8.52 -12.06 -0.65
CA GLU A 104 9.03 -12.92 -1.73
C GLU A 104 7.94 -13.82 -2.31
N LYS A 105 7.11 -14.43 -1.44
CA LYS A 105 5.96 -15.25 -1.87
C LYS A 105 4.90 -14.40 -2.60
N MET A 106 4.72 -13.16 -2.19
CA MET A 106 3.84 -12.22 -2.88
C MET A 106 4.37 -11.88 -4.27
N LEU A 107 5.65 -11.53 -4.38
CA LEU A 107 6.30 -11.28 -5.66
C LEU A 107 6.16 -12.49 -6.61
N GLU A 108 6.42 -13.69 -6.12
CA GLU A 108 6.26 -14.92 -6.91
C GLU A 108 4.82 -15.14 -7.39
N ALA A 109 3.84 -14.88 -6.52
CA ALA A 109 2.43 -14.99 -6.89
C ALA A 109 2.06 -14.00 -8.00
N ILE A 110 2.49 -12.73 -7.87
CA ILE A 110 2.26 -11.70 -8.89
C ILE A 110 2.87 -12.13 -10.23
N LEU A 111 4.13 -12.53 -10.24
CA LEU A 111 4.84 -12.94 -11.45
C LEU A 111 4.22 -14.17 -12.11
N ARG A 112 3.58 -15.07 -11.35
CA ARG A 112 2.90 -16.24 -11.88
C ARG A 112 1.53 -15.91 -12.45
N ILE A 113 0.77 -15.03 -11.80
CA ILE A 113 -0.66 -14.83 -12.04
C ILE A 113 -0.95 -13.69 -13.00
N CYS A 114 -0.20 -12.58 -12.92
CA CYS A 114 -0.46 -11.41 -13.75
C CYS A 114 0.02 -11.63 -15.20
N ARG A 115 -0.61 -10.91 -16.10
CA ARG A 115 -0.32 -10.96 -17.55
C ARG A 115 1.11 -10.50 -17.85
N PRO A 116 1.74 -11.00 -18.91
CA PRO A 116 3.13 -10.65 -19.26
C PRO A 116 3.38 -9.15 -19.42
N GLU A 117 2.42 -8.43 -19.99
CA GLU A 117 2.48 -6.99 -20.26
C GLU A 117 2.14 -6.09 -19.06
N THR A 118 1.47 -6.64 -18.02
CA THR A 118 1.19 -5.89 -16.80
C THR A 118 2.49 -5.40 -16.18
N LYS A 119 2.55 -4.11 -15.85
CA LYS A 119 3.69 -3.51 -15.15
C LYS A 119 3.53 -3.72 -13.65
N LEU A 120 4.61 -4.12 -13.02
CA LEU A 120 4.74 -4.22 -11.56
C LEU A 120 5.81 -3.26 -11.09
N CYS A 121 5.46 -2.38 -10.16
CA CYS A 121 6.42 -1.65 -9.34
C CYS A 121 6.57 -2.36 -7.99
N VAL A 122 7.81 -2.63 -7.61
CA VAL A 122 8.18 -3.05 -6.26
C VAL A 122 8.85 -1.88 -5.59
N ALA A 123 8.28 -1.38 -4.50
CA ALA A 123 8.81 -0.26 -3.71
C ALA A 123 9.07 -0.76 -2.29
N ALA A 124 10.32 -1.05 -1.98
CA ALA A 124 10.75 -1.62 -0.71
C ALA A 124 11.70 -0.68 0.02
N GLY A 125 11.62 -0.63 1.35
CA GLY A 125 12.49 0.16 2.22
C GLY A 125 12.51 1.65 1.86
N ILE A 126 11.38 2.21 1.44
CA ILE A 126 11.29 3.61 1.01
C ILE A 126 11.87 4.52 2.09
N THR A 127 12.74 5.47 1.69
CA THR A 127 13.48 6.42 2.54
C THR A 127 14.55 5.80 3.44
N THR A 128 14.86 4.54 3.31
CA THR A 128 15.97 3.90 4.04
C THR A 128 17.18 3.67 3.13
N GLU A 129 18.32 3.35 3.71
CA GLU A 129 19.52 2.96 2.95
C GLU A 129 19.33 1.71 2.09
N LYS A 130 18.35 0.88 2.44
CA LYS A 130 17.94 -0.33 1.69
C LYS A 130 16.84 -0.07 0.67
N GLN A 131 16.61 1.19 0.31
CA GLN A 131 15.57 1.53 -0.64
C GLN A 131 15.77 0.84 -1.99
N PHE A 132 14.74 0.16 -2.44
CA PHE A 132 14.66 -0.44 -3.75
C PHE A 132 13.31 -0.07 -4.38
N ILE A 133 13.32 0.69 -5.48
CA ILE A 133 12.11 1.03 -6.24
C ILE A 133 12.36 0.73 -7.70
N LYS A 134 11.59 -0.20 -8.27
CA LYS A 134 11.76 -0.61 -9.66
C LYS A 134 10.44 -1.00 -10.29
N THR A 135 10.20 -0.44 -11.48
CA THR A 135 9.05 -0.74 -12.33
C THR A 135 9.51 -1.50 -13.58
N LYS A 136 8.88 -2.64 -13.85
CA LYS A 136 9.10 -3.47 -15.03
C LYS A 136 7.80 -4.18 -15.40
N THR A 137 7.68 -4.65 -16.65
CA THR A 137 6.63 -5.60 -17.00
C THR A 137 6.89 -6.96 -16.34
N ILE A 138 5.84 -7.77 -16.19
CA ILE A 138 5.96 -9.13 -15.64
C ILE A 138 6.98 -9.96 -16.44
N VAL A 139 6.97 -9.84 -17.77
CA VAL A 139 7.94 -10.57 -18.60
C VAL A 139 9.39 -10.13 -18.34
N GLN A 140 9.61 -8.84 -18.10
CA GLN A 140 10.93 -8.31 -17.75
C GLN A 140 11.37 -8.75 -16.34
N TRP A 141 10.46 -8.74 -15.37
CA TRP A 141 10.75 -9.23 -14.02
C TRP A 141 11.18 -10.70 -14.02
N LYS A 142 10.53 -11.55 -14.82
CA LYS A 142 10.90 -12.98 -14.94
C LYS A 142 12.31 -13.21 -15.48
N LYS A 143 12.86 -12.26 -16.23
CA LYS A 143 14.21 -12.34 -16.84
C LYS A 143 15.30 -11.71 -15.99
N THR A 144 14.97 -11.09 -14.86
CA THR A 144 15.94 -10.37 -14.03
C THR A 144 16.04 -11.00 -12.65
N PRO A 145 17.20 -10.88 -11.97
CA PRO A 145 17.33 -11.32 -10.58
C PRO A 145 16.26 -10.65 -9.71
N LYS A 146 15.64 -11.46 -8.86
CA LYS A 146 14.65 -10.94 -7.90
C LYS A 146 15.35 -10.10 -6.84
N PRO A 147 14.75 -8.98 -6.41
CA PRO A 147 15.28 -8.22 -5.27
C PRO A 147 15.17 -9.03 -3.98
N GLU A 148 16.09 -8.81 -3.07
CA GLU A 148 15.98 -9.31 -1.70
C GLU A 148 14.94 -8.46 -0.95
N LEU A 149 13.82 -9.07 -0.59
CA LEU A 149 12.70 -8.40 0.08
C LEU A 149 12.46 -8.93 1.50
N SER A 150 13.31 -9.86 1.95
CA SER A 150 13.19 -10.45 3.27
C SER A 150 13.36 -9.39 4.36
N LYS A 151 12.43 -9.33 5.29
CA LYS A 151 12.42 -8.41 6.44
C LYS A 151 12.41 -6.91 6.09
N ILE A 152 12.13 -6.56 4.84
CA ILE A 152 12.04 -5.16 4.38
C ILE A 152 10.57 -4.81 4.13
N PRO A 153 10.01 -3.74 4.70
CA PRO A 153 8.66 -3.28 4.34
C PRO A 153 8.58 -3.00 2.84
N ALA A 154 7.61 -3.57 2.17
CA ALA A 154 7.46 -3.41 0.72
C ALA A 154 6.01 -3.15 0.31
N MET A 155 5.88 -2.35 -0.72
CA MET A 155 4.63 -2.08 -1.41
C MET A 155 4.71 -2.59 -2.84
N PHE A 156 3.63 -3.17 -3.30
CA PHE A 156 3.48 -3.67 -4.66
C PHE A 156 2.41 -2.86 -5.36
N LEU A 157 2.72 -2.39 -6.57
CA LEU A 157 1.79 -1.65 -7.41
C LEU A 157 1.71 -2.33 -8.77
N ILE A 158 0.51 -2.53 -9.29
CA ILE A 158 0.30 -3.01 -10.65
C ILE A 158 -0.43 -1.98 -11.49
N TYR A 159 -0.02 -1.88 -12.76
CA TYR A 159 -0.61 -1.00 -13.77
C TYR A 159 -0.40 -1.57 -15.18
N LYS A 160 -1.17 -1.07 -16.17
CA LYS A 160 -1.08 -1.46 -17.59
C LYS A 160 0.05 -0.78 -18.35
#